data_afcef4669e0887c6a4123326a2d39095
#
_entry.id   afcef4669e0887c6a4123326a2d39095
#
_cell.length_a   1.000
_cell.length_b   1.000
_cell.length_c   1.000
_cell.angle_alpha   90.00
_cell.angle_beta   90.00
_cell.angle_gamma   90.00
#
_symmetry.space_group_name_H-M   'P 1'
#
loop_
_entity.id
_entity.type
_entity.pdbx_description
1 polymer ?
#
loop_
_entity_poly.entity_id
_entity_poly.type
_entity_poly.pdbx_seq_one_letter_code
_entity_poly.pdbx_strand_id
1 'polypeptide(L)'
;MSSWKVSTDNCPMVERSNVWQQAMHKVFMPPCQFQTGNTKFRGNINTIDTPLGIEFSILSGSPMEISGKCSEQPFSFWLALLLEGDFSLKYKGAQYPAQVNSIIYAPTGLDMTLSVHSD
;
A
#
# COMPACT_ATOMS: atom_id res chain seq x y z
N MET A 1 13.69 -15.75 7.74
CA MET A 1 13.39 -14.60 6.85
C MET A 1 12.38 -15.05 5.80
N SER A 2 11.28 -14.37 5.68
CA SER A 2 10.26 -14.66 4.67
C SER A 2 10.19 -13.51 3.66
N SER A 3 9.79 -13.84 2.45
CA SER A 3 9.57 -12.85 1.41
C SER A 3 8.39 -13.28 0.55
N TRP A 4 7.70 -12.31 0.01
CA TRP A 4 6.60 -12.58 -0.91
C TRP A 4 6.49 -11.43 -1.90
N LYS A 5 5.93 -11.74 -3.05
CA LYS A 5 5.65 -10.71 -4.04
C LYS A 5 4.38 -11.06 -4.81
N VAL A 6 3.69 -10.02 -5.24
CA VAL A 6 2.49 -10.15 -6.07
C VAL A 6 2.63 -9.17 -7.23
N SER A 7 2.30 -9.64 -8.44
CA SER A 7 2.27 -8.81 -9.64
C SER A 7 0.98 -9.12 -10.38
N THR A 8 0.32 -8.08 -10.87
CA THR A 8 -0.87 -8.24 -11.70
C THR A 8 -0.52 -8.45 -13.17
N ASP A 9 0.74 -8.34 -13.55
CA ASP A 9 1.15 -8.40 -14.96
C ASP A 9 0.81 -9.75 -15.62
N ASN A 10 0.80 -10.83 -14.84
CA ASN A 10 0.48 -12.16 -15.34
C ASN A 10 -0.99 -12.56 -15.13
N CYS A 11 -1.84 -11.62 -14.73
CA CYS A 11 -3.24 -11.88 -14.47
C CYS A 11 -4.12 -11.35 -15.59
N PRO A 12 -5.21 -12.04 -15.95
CA PRO A 12 -6.23 -11.45 -16.82
C PRO A 12 -6.75 -10.15 -16.22
N MET A 13 -7.07 -9.17 -17.07
CA MET A 13 -7.50 -7.85 -16.61
C MET A 13 -8.69 -7.90 -15.66
N VAL A 14 -9.62 -8.83 -15.90
CA VAL A 14 -10.83 -8.93 -15.08
C VAL A 14 -10.53 -9.39 -13.65
N GLU A 15 -9.38 -10.00 -13.42
CA GLU A 15 -8.99 -10.53 -12.11
C GLU A 15 -8.01 -9.64 -11.36
N ARG A 16 -7.45 -8.63 -12.02
CA ARG A 16 -6.38 -7.81 -11.43
C ARG A 16 -6.79 -7.10 -10.16
N SER A 17 -7.98 -6.50 -10.14
CA SER A 17 -8.47 -5.82 -8.94
C SER A 17 -8.61 -6.78 -7.76
N ASN A 18 -9.11 -7.98 -8.01
CA ASN A 18 -9.30 -8.97 -6.97
C ASN A 18 -7.96 -9.49 -6.44
N VAL A 19 -7.02 -9.77 -7.35
CA VAL A 19 -5.67 -10.19 -6.96
C VAL A 19 -4.99 -9.13 -6.12
N TRP A 20 -5.11 -7.87 -6.50
CA TRP A 20 -4.53 -6.76 -5.77
C TRP A 20 -5.18 -6.56 -4.40
N GLN A 21 -6.50 -6.68 -4.32
CA GLN A 21 -7.23 -6.62 -3.05
C GLN A 21 -6.71 -7.68 -2.08
N GLN A 22 -6.47 -8.89 -2.56
CA GLN A 22 -5.93 -9.97 -1.73
C GLN A 22 -4.50 -9.68 -1.28
N ALA A 23 -3.69 -9.09 -2.16
CA ALA A 23 -2.33 -8.68 -1.79
C ALA A 23 -2.36 -7.59 -0.71
N MET A 24 -3.27 -6.63 -0.83
CA MET A 24 -3.38 -5.54 0.14
C MET A 24 -3.86 -6.04 1.51
N HIS A 25 -4.59 -7.15 1.58
CA HIS A 25 -4.96 -7.77 2.85
C HIS A 25 -3.76 -8.30 3.64
N LYS A 26 -2.60 -8.47 3.00
CA LYS A 26 -1.37 -8.83 3.69
C LYS A 26 -0.66 -7.63 4.31
N VAL A 27 -0.93 -6.44 3.78
CA VAL A 27 -0.32 -5.20 4.27
C VAL A 27 -1.27 -4.49 5.22
N PHE A 28 -2.54 -4.43 4.86
CA PHE A 28 -3.59 -3.78 5.65
C PHE A 28 -4.51 -4.85 6.22
N MET A 29 -4.92 -4.66 7.46
CA MET A 29 -5.83 -5.60 8.10
C MET A 29 -7.22 -5.57 7.46
N PRO A 30 -7.84 -6.72 7.26
CA PRO A 30 -9.26 -6.72 6.88
C PRO A 30 -10.12 -6.12 8.01
N PRO A 31 -11.19 -5.38 7.68
CA PRO A 31 -11.60 -5.07 6.34
C PRO A 31 -10.82 -3.88 5.78
N CYS A 32 -10.00 -4.10 4.78
CA CYS A 32 -9.44 -3.00 4.01
C CYS A 32 -10.20 -2.91 2.68
N GLN A 33 -10.29 -1.70 2.15
CA GLN A 33 -11.00 -1.44 0.90
C GLN A 33 -10.02 -0.92 -0.14
N PHE A 34 -10.12 -1.46 -1.33
CA PHE A 34 -9.30 -1.04 -2.45
C PHE A 34 -10.23 -0.59 -3.58
N GLN A 35 -9.92 0.56 -4.16
CA GLN A 35 -10.68 1.12 -5.27
C GLN A 35 -9.74 1.64 -6.34
N THR A 36 -10.10 1.43 -7.61
CA THR A 36 -9.42 2.02 -8.73
C THR A 36 -10.43 2.29 -9.84
N GLY A 37 -10.29 3.43 -10.48
CA GLY A 37 -11.08 3.75 -11.67
C GLY A 37 -10.46 3.21 -12.95
N ASN A 38 -9.33 2.53 -12.86
CA ASN A 38 -8.59 2.05 -14.02
C ASN A 38 -8.90 0.58 -14.30
N THR A 39 -9.57 0.30 -15.43
CA THR A 39 -9.89 -1.07 -15.84
C THR A 39 -8.65 -1.86 -16.25
N LYS A 40 -7.55 -1.18 -16.55
CA LYS A 40 -6.28 -1.78 -16.91
C LYS A 40 -5.29 -1.66 -15.76
N PHE A 41 -5.77 -1.79 -14.53
CA PHE A 41 -4.94 -1.64 -13.34
C PHE A 41 -3.71 -2.55 -13.37
N ARG A 42 -2.60 -1.99 -12.96
CA ARG A 42 -1.35 -2.73 -12.79
C ARG A 42 -0.82 -2.44 -11.39
N GLY A 43 -0.36 -3.48 -10.72
CA GLY A 43 0.25 -3.33 -9.40
C GLY A 43 1.29 -4.38 -9.16
N ASN A 44 2.33 -3.99 -8.44
CA ASN A 44 3.42 -4.88 -8.03
C ASN A 44 3.78 -4.56 -6.59
N ILE A 45 3.94 -5.59 -5.78
CA ILE A 45 4.48 -5.44 -4.44
C ILE A 45 5.49 -6.55 -4.18
N ASN A 46 6.61 -6.17 -3.60
CA ASN A 46 7.68 -7.11 -3.25
C ASN A 46 8.06 -6.82 -1.81
N THR A 47 7.93 -7.81 -0.94
CA THR A 47 8.14 -7.66 0.50
C THR A 47 9.20 -8.62 0.98
N ILE A 48 10.11 -8.12 1.80
CA ILE A 48 11.20 -8.88 2.40
C ILE A 48 11.19 -8.63 3.90
N ASP A 49 11.06 -9.70 4.69
CA ASP A 49 11.27 -9.65 6.13
C ASP A 49 12.75 -9.74 6.46
N THR A 50 13.16 -9.07 7.51
CA THR A 50 14.54 -9.17 8.00
C THR A 50 14.57 -9.87 9.35
N PRO A 51 15.72 -10.42 9.76
CA PRO A 51 15.86 -11.03 11.08
C PRO A 51 15.66 -10.07 12.25
N LEU A 52 15.69 -8.75 11.98
CA LEU A 52 15.50 -7.73 13.00
C LEU A 52 14.02 -7.38 13.22
N GLY A 53 13.11 -8.07 12.55
CA GLY A 53 11.68 -7.78 12.67
C GLY A 53 11.23 -6.58 11.85
N ILE A 54 12.05 -6.10 10.95
CA ILE A 54 11.71 -5.01 10.03
C ILE A 54 11.32 -5.60 8.69
N GLU A 55 10.15 -5.21 8.19
CA GLU A 55 9.69 -5.61 6.86
C GLU A 55 9.92 -4.47 5.88
N PHE A 56 10.50 -4.78 4.74
CA PHE A 56 10.68 -3.83 3.64
C PHE A 56 9.77 -4.20 2.49
N SER A 57 9.03 -3.24 1.98
CA SER A 57 8.14 -3.45 0.83
C SER A 57 8.40 -2.40 -0.23
N ILE A 58 8.45 -2.84 -1.47
CA ILE A 58 8.45 -1.93 -2.63
C ILE A 58 7.14 -2.15 -3.34
N LEU A 59 6.37 -1.08 -3.46
CA LEU A 59 5.05 -1.11 -4.05
C LEU A 59 5.00 -0.13 -5.22
N SER A 60 4.48 -0.58 -6.34
CA SER A 60 4.24 0.27 -7.50
C SER A 60 2.90 -0.09 -8.12
N GLY A 61 2.29 0.86 -8.80
CA GLY A 61 1.02 0.55 -9.46
C GLY A 61 0.34 1.77 -10.05
N SER A 62 -0.74 1.49 -10.73
CA SER A 62 -1.64 2.49 -11.29
C SER A 62 -2.31 3.29 -10.17
N PRO A 63 -2.91 4.44 -10.50
CA PRO A 63 -3.66 5.20 -9.51
C PRO A 63 -4.69 4.34 -8.79
N MET A 64 -4.73 4.45 -7.45
CA MET A 64 -5.58 3.63 -6.61
C MET A 64 -5.81 4.30 -5.27
N GLU A 65 -6.81 3.82 -4.56
CA GLU A 65 -7.10 4.25 -3.20
C GLU A 65 -7.26 3.02 -2.31
N ILE A 66 -6.57 3.01 -1.19
CA ILE A 66 -6.61 1.91 -0.23
C ILE A 66 -6.94 2.48 1.13
N SER A 67 -8.00 1.96 1.76
CA SER A 67 -8.42 2.36 3.10
C SER A 67 -8.33 1.20 4.05
N GLY A 68 -7.82 1.42 5.24
CA GLY A 68 -7.73 0.38 6.26
C GLY A 68 -6.71 0.69 7.33
N LYS A 69 -6.47 -0.31 8.17
CA LYS A 69 -5.45 -0.25 9.23
C LYS A 69 -4.23 -1.03 8.80
N CYS A 70 -3.06 -0.45 9.01
CA CYS A 70 -1.80 -1.15 8.76
C CYS A 70 -1.35 -1.79 10.08
N SER A 71 -1.76 -3.04 10.32
CA SER A 71 -1.43 -3.82 11.52
C SER A 71 -2.16 -3.36 12.79
N GLU A 72 -2.44 -4.28 13.69
CA GLU A 72 -2.99 -3.99 15.02
C GLU A 72 -1.94 -3.90 16.12
N GLN A 73 -0.68 -4.16 15.81
CA GLN A 73 0.36 -4.20 16.83
C GLN A 73 0.53 -2.80 17.44
N PRO A 74 0.36 -2.66 18.77
CA PRO A 74 0.61 -1.38 19.42
C PRO A 74 2.11 -1.08 19.44
N PHE A 75 2.44 0.20 19.55
CA PHE A 75 3.82 0.69 19.67
C PHE A 75 4.70 0.43 18.45
N SER A 76 4.10 0.12 17.32
CA SER A 76 4.81 0.02 16.04
C SER A 76 4.46 1.20 15.17
N PHE A 77 5.26 1.43 14.16
CA PHE A 77 4.96 2.45 13.16
C PHE A 77 5.47 1.98 11.79
N TRP A 78 4.93 2.60 10.76
CA TRP A 78 5.38 2.37 9.40
C TRP A 78 5.92 3.68 8.82
N LEU A 79 6.76 3.52 7.82
CA LEU A 79 7.42 4.63 7.17
C LEU A 79 7.40 4.37 5.67
N ALA A 80 7.08 5.37 4.89
CA ALA A 80 7.05 5.27 3.44
C ALA A 80 7.89 6.37 2.82
N LEU A 81 8.74 5.99 1.87
CA LEU A 81 9.53 6.91 1.06
C LEU A 81 8.98 6.86 -0.36
N LEU A 82 8.60 8.01 -0.89
CA LEU A 82 8.11 8.10 -2.26
C LEU A 82 9.29 8.26 -3.22
N LEU A 83 9.45 7.30 -4.12
CA LEU A 83 10.53 7.32 -5.11
C LEU A 83 10.08 7.93 -6.43
N GLU A 84 8.84 7.67 -6.85
CA GLU A 84 8.27 8.19 -8.08
C GLU A 84 6.79 8.44 -7.88
N GLY A 85 6.23 9.33 -8.70
CA GLY A 85 4.80 9.56 -8.70
C GLY A 85 4.33 10.52 -7.64
N ASP A 86 3.11 10.34 -7.20
CA ASP A 86 2.42 11.27 -6.32
C ASP A 86 1.41 10.49 -5.48
N PHE A 87 1.44 10.66 -4.17
CA PHE A 87 0.42 10.07 -3.32
C PHE A 87 0.07 10.98 -2.15
N SER A 88 -1.05 10.70 -1.51
CA SER A 88 -1.44 11.38 -0.29
C SER A 88 -1.98 10.40 0.73
N LEU A 89 -1.87 10.75 1.99
CA LEU A 89 -2.42 10.01 3.12
C LEU A 89 -3.53 10.85 3.74
N LYS A 90 -4.67 10.23 3.98
CA LYS A 90 -5.81 10.89 4.60
C LYS A 90 -6.09 10.26 5.95
N TYR A 91 -6.19 11.09 6.99
CA TYR A 91 -6.47 10.62 8.35
C TYR A 91 -7.31 11.67 9.06
N LYS A 92 -8.48 11.26 9.58
CA LYS A 92 -9.41 12.12 10.31
C LYS A 92 -9.73 13.43 9.58
N GLY A 93 -9.93 13.36 8.27
CA GLY A 93 -10.26 14.52 7.46
C GLY A 93 -9.08 15.39 7.05
N ALA A 94 -7.90 15.17 7.60
CA ALA A 94 -6.69 15.86 7.17
C ALA A 94 -6.00 15.06 6.07
N GLN A 95 -5.42 15.78 5.12
CA GLN A 95 -4.73 15.16 3.99
C GLN A 95 -3.26 15.57 4.03
N TYR A 96 -2.39 14.59 3.88
CA TYR A 96 -0.94 14.76 3.93
C TYR A 96 -0.36 14.34 2.58
N PRO A 97 -0.09 15.31 1.68
CA PRO A 97 0.48 14.97 0.38
C PRO A 97 1.96 14.60 0.52
N ALA A 98 2.41 13.67 -0.30
CA ALA A 98 3.81 13.29 -0.38
C ALA A 98 4.36 13.64 -1.76
N GLN A 99 5.58 14.12 -1.77
CA GLN A 99 6.33 14.41 -2.98
C GLN A 99 7.50 13.43 -3.08
N VAL A 100 8.09 13.34 -4.26
CA VAL A 100 9.28 12.49 -4.46
C VAL A 100 10.36 12.86 -3.44
N ASN A 101 10.95 11.85 -2.84
CA ASN A 101 11.94 11.94 -1.75
C ASN A 101 11.37 12.40 -0.41
N SER A 102 10.05 12.55 -0.29
CA SER A 102 9.41 12.78 1.00
C SER A 102 9.25 11.48 1.76
N ILE A 103 9.31 11.58 3.09
CA ILE A 103 9.06 10.46 3.98
C ILE A 103 7.78 10.76 4.77
N ILE A 104 6.84 9.82 4.73
CA ILE A 104 5.65 9.86 5.57
C ILE A 104 5.73 8.70 6.54
N TYR A 105 5.37 8.93 7.79
CA TYR A 105 5.33 7.86 8.79
C TYR A 105 4.12 8.05 9.69
N ALA A 106 3.66 6.95 10.26
CA ALA A 106 2.53 6.97 11.17
C ALA A 106 2.56 5.73 12.07
N PRO A 107 1.93 5.81 13.25
CA PRO A 107 1.75 4.61 14.06
C PRO A 107 0.87 3.58 13.35
N THR A 108 1.11 2.31 13.64
CA THR A 108 0.22 1.26 13.15
C THR A 108 -1.11 1.30 13.93
N GLY A 109 -2.13 0.65 13.36
CA GLY A 109 -3.43 0.55 14.03
C GLY A 109 -4.37 1.73 13.80
N LEU A 110 -3.99 2.72 13.00
CA LEU A 110 -4.86 3.83 12.65
C LEU A 110 -5.59 3.55 11.35
N ASP A 111 -6.86 3.95 11.27
CA ASP A 111 -7.63 3.90 10.03
C ASP A 111 -7.21 5.05 9.13
N MET A 112 -6.67 4.73 7.97
CA MET A 112 -6.17 5.72 7.04
C MET A 112 -6.56 5.37 5.62
N THR A 113 -6.52 6.37 4.75
CA THR A 113 -6.71 6.18 3.31
C THR A 113 -5.44 6.62 2.59
N LEU A 114 -4.86 5.70 1.83
CA LEU A 114 -3.72 5.98 0.98
C LEU A 114 -4.23 6.13 -0.44
N SER A 115 -3.95 7.28 -1.05
CA SER A 115 -4.36 7.57 -2.44
C SER A 115 -3.12 7.73 -3.29
N VAL A 116 -2.97 6.88 -4.28
CA VAL A 116 -1.92 6.98 -5.28
C VAL A 116 -2.51 7.69 -6.49
N HIS A 117 -1.97 8.85 -6.83
CA HIS A 117 -2.51 9.72 -7.87
C HIS A 117 -1.87 9.52 -9.24
N SER A 118 -0.61 9.08 -9.25
CA SER A 118 0.12 8.80 -10.50
C SER A 118 1.14 7.69 -10.27
N ASP A 119 1.41 6.98 -11.35
CA ASP A 119 2.43 5.90 -11.34
C ASP A 119 3.85 6.48 -11.34
#